data_b750c93d8c77f3685ce973d688833da4
#
_entry.id   b750c93d8c77f3685ce973d688833da4
#
_cell.length_a   1.000
_cell.length_b   1.000
_cell.length_c   1.000
_cell.angle_alpha   90.00
_cell.angle_beta   90.00
_cell.angle_gamma   90.00
#
_symmetry.space_group_name_H-M   'P 1'
#
loop_
_entity.id
_entity.type
_entity.pdbx_description
1 polymer ?
#
loop_
_entity_poly.entity_id
_entity_poly.type
_entity_poly.pdbx_seq_one_letter_code
_entity_poly.pdbx_strand_id
1 'polypeptide(L)'
;MTTTLRPAEPLQQTPDGGRSRVYDVCVNSRRVGAVRLSTDPRFGAASGVIDELRVDEPDRRRGRGTVAALASEEVLRSWGCVEVQISVPADAEAALRMARSLGYTERSRNMVKELAAEPPELPEGVEVRPMTEAEYGEWEARAKAGFAQNWIDRGVPEEQARTKAEDSHRRYLPEGLATPGVAIHVVVRDGLPAGFLWTGRIELEPGSWAAFVYDIEVDEAQRGRGYGRALMLLAERIAREAGDTRLGLHVFAGNTPAIRLYESLGFRTTLVNSAKELR
;
A
#
# COMPACT_ATOMS: atom_id res chain seq x y z
N MET A 1 26.69 -19.69 18.12
CA MET A 1 26.69 -19.41 16.64
C MET A 1 26.23 -18.00 16.44
N THR A 2 27.08 -17.16 15.84
CA THR A 2 26.75 -15.73 15.63
C THR A 2 26.20 -15.54 14.22
N THR A 3 25.01 -14.96 14.11
CA THR A 3 24.45 -14.51 12.83
C THR A 3 24.82 -13.05 12.64
N THR A 4 25.38 -12.69 11.49
CA THR A 4 25.85 -11.33 11.14
C THR A 4 25.38 -10.95 9.75
N LEU A 5 25.26 -9.63 9.51
CA LEU A 5 25.06 -9.08 8.17
C LEU A 5 26.41 -8.63 7.60
N ARG A 6 26.71 -9.04 6.36
CA ARG A 6 27.90 -8.58 5.62
C ARG A 6 27.44 -7.85 4.36
N PRO A 7 27.95 -6.65 4.07
CA PRO A 7 27.69 -5.99 2.81
C PRO A 7 28.02 -6.91 1.63
N ALA A 8 27.01 -7.17 0.77
CA ALA A 8 27.17 -7.92 -0.47
C ALA A 8 27.47 -6.99 -1.64
N GLU A 9 27.03 -5.72 -1.54
CA GLU A 9 27.16 -4.70 -2.57
C GLU A 9 27.58 -3.36 -1.96
N PRO A 10 28.15 -2.44 -2.76
CA PRO A 10 28.36 -1.06 -2.33
C PRO A 10 27.06 -0.37 -1.89
N LEU A 11 27.16 0.60 -0.97
CA LEU A 11 26.03 1.43 -0.61
C LEU A 11 25.63 2.28 -1.82
N GLN A 12 24.40 2.13 -2.25
CA GLN A 12 23.77 2.98 -3.27
C GLN A 12 23.15 4.19 -2.58
N GLN A 13 23.29 5.37 -3.20
CA GLN A 13 22.69 6.61 -2.74
C GLN A 13 22.00 7.28 -3.91
N THR A 14 20.78 7.78 -3.67
CA THR A 14 20.03 8.58 -4.63
C THR A 14 20.26 10.09 -4.38
N PRO A 15 20.07 10.97 -5.39
CA PRO A 15 20.27 12.40 -5.23
C PRO A 15 19.39 13.05 -4.15
N ASP A 16 18.25 12.47 -3.84
CA ASP A 16 17.32 12.89 -2.77
C ASP A 16 17.71 12.37 -1.38
N GLY A 17 18.90 11.76 -1.26
CA GLY A 17 19.44 11.24 0.01
C GLY A 17 18.96 9.84 0.38
N GLY A 18 18.22 9.17 -0.49
CA GLY A 18 17.85 7.77 -0.31
C GLY A 18 19.07 6.85 -0.28
N ARG A 19 19.00 5.80 0.52
CA ARG A 19 20.07 4.79 0.67
C ARG A 19 19.51 3.41 0.41
N SER A 20 20.33 2.54 -0.22
CA SER A 20 19.98 1.13 -0.42
C SER A 20 21.22 0.27 -0.43
N ARG A 21 21.14 -0.94 0.16
CA ARG A 21 22.22 -1.93 0.15
C ARG A 21 21.68 -3.34 0.36
N VAL A 22 22.28 -4.29 -0.36
CA VAL A 22 22.07 -5.72 -0.12
C VAL A 22 23.13 -6.22 0.87
N TYR A 23 22.69 -7.07 1.80
CA TYR A 23 23.54 -7.75 2.78
C TYR A 23 23.37 -9.25 2.68
N ASP A 24 24.45 -9.98 2.79
CA ASP A 24 24.43 -11.42 3.06
C ASP A 24 24.15 -11.67 4.54
N VAL A 25 23.22 -12.57 4.82
CA VAL A 25 23.04 -13.14 6.17
C VAL A 25 24.04 -14.27 6.33
N CYS A 26 24.96 -14.14 7.29
CA CYS A 26 26.06 -15.11 7.50
C CYS A 26 25.98 -15.74 8.88
N VAL A 27 26.31 -17.03 8.96
CA VAL A 27 26.53 -17.77 10.21
C VAL A 27 27.94 -18.36 10.20
N ASN A 28 28.78 -17.98 11.17
CA ASN A 28 30.18 -18.38 11.18
C ASN A 28 30.87 -18.17 9.81
N SER A 29 30.67 -17.01 9.21
CA SER A 29 31.17 -16.62 7.89
C SER A 29 30.56 -17.33 6.66
N ARG A 30 29.72 -18.37 6.84
CA ARG A 30 28.99 -19.01 5.75
C ARG A 30 27.70 -18.22 5.46
N ARG A 31 27.47 -17.87 4.20
CA ARG A 31 26.22 -17.27 3.75
C ARG A 31 25.08 -18.26 3.93
N VAL A 32 23.96 -17.78 4.47
CA VAL A 32 22.73 -18.55 4.76
C VAL A 32 21.46 -17.81 4.32
N GLY A 33 21.61 -16.67 3.65
CA GLY A 33 20.50 -15.86 3.19
C GLY A 33 20.94 -14.49 2.75
N ALA A 34 19.99 -13.62 2.49
CA ALA A 34 20.22 -12.23 2.12
C ALA A 34 19.08 -11.33 2.63
N VAL A 35 19.36 -10.02 2.69
CA VAL A 35 18.38 -8.99 2.98
C VAL A 35 18.76 -7.71 2.22
N ARG A 36 17.75 -7.02 1.69
CA ARG A 36 17.89 -5.67 1.15
C ARG A 36 17.41 -4.68 2.20
N LEU A 37 18.20 -3.65 2.44
CA LEU A 37 17.84 -2.53 3.30
C LEU A 37 17.81 -1.25 2.47
N SER A 38 16.81 -0.43 2.69
CA SER A 38 16.70 0.88 2.03
C SER A 38 16.07 1.90 2.97
N THR A 39 16.19 3.19 2.62
CA THR A 39 15.32 4.24 3.16
C THR A 39 14.14 4.42 2.22
N ASP A 40 12.94 4.66 2.75
CA ASP A 40 11.76 4.89 1.92
C ASP A 40 11.63 6.38 1.58
N PRO A 41 11.86 6.81 0.32
CA PRO A 41 11.79 8.21 -0.06
C PRO A 41 10.39 8.80 0.14
N ARG A 42 9.35 7.97 0.16
CA ARG A 42 7.96 8.40 0.42
C ARG A 42 7.77 8.88 1.85
N PHE A 43 8.50 8.31 2.81
CA PHE A 43 8.43 8.63 4.23
C PHE A 43 9.62 9.46 4.72
N GLY A 44 10.53 9.84 3.81
CA GLY A 44 11.74 10.58 4.12
C GLY A 44 12.90 9.68 4.58
N ALA A 45 14.10 10.25 4.71
CA ALA A 45 15.31 9.51 5.07
C ALA A 45 15.26 8.88 6.48
N ALA A 46 14.31 9.29 7.32
CA ALA A 46 14.12 8.76 8.67
C ALA A 46 13.35 7.43 8.70
N SER A 47 12.76 6.98 7.59
CA SER A 47 12.05 5.71 7.50
C SER A 47 12.88 4.69 6.73
N GLY A 48 13.19 3.57 7.39
CA GLY A 48 13.90 2.44 6.80
C GLY A 48 12.94 1.35 6.33
N VAL A 49 13.39 0.56 5.37
CA VAL A 49 12.67 -0.63 4.87
C VAL A 49 13.60 -1.85 4.99
N ILE A 50 13.08 -2.91 5.58
CA ILE A 50 13.65 -4.24 5.44
C ILE A 50 12.88 -4.95 4.33
N ASP A 51 13.56 -5.18 3.23
CA ASP A 51 12.99 -5.78 2.04
C ASP A 51 13.70 -7.10 1.72
N GLU A 52 12.98 -8.05 1.11
CA GLU A 52 13.52 -9.32 0.65
C GLU A 52 14.33 -10.13 1.70
N LEU A 53 14.02 -10.03 3.00
CA LEU A 53 14.69 -10.84 4.01
C LEU A 53 14.41 -12.32 3.77
N ARG A 54 15.45 -13.04 3.34
CA ARG A 54 15.36 -14.46 3.03
C ARG A 54 16.45 -15.25 3.73
N VAL A 55 16.06 -16.36 4.35
CA VAL A 55 16.97 -17.39 4.86
C VAL A 55 16.83 -18.63 3.99
N ASP A 56 17.94 -19.20 3.54
CA ASP A 56 18.00 -20.37 2.69
C ASP A 56 17.36 -21.57 3.41
N GLU A 57 16.64 -22.40 2.65
CA GLU A 57 15.77 -23.44 3.20
C GLU A 57 16.43 -24.36 4.24
N PRO A 58 17.67 -24.89 4.02
CA PRO A 58 18.35 -25.75 4.99
C PRO A 58 18.67 -25.05 6.31
N ASP A 59 18.62 -23.72 6.31
CA ASP A 59 19.02 -22.87 7.43
C ASP A 59 17.84 -22.23 8.18
N ARG A 60 16.61 -22.47 7.73
CA ARG A 60 15.36 -21.95 8.34
C ARG A 60 15.08 -22.60 9.69
N ARG A 61 14.12 -22.01 10.45
CA ARG A 61 13.62 -22.49 11.74
C ARG A 61 14.67 -22.66 12.82
N ARG A 62 15.77 -21.88 12.76
CA ARG A 62 16.87 -21.87 13.72
C ARG A 62 17.10 -20.47 14.33
N GLY A 63 16.06 -19.60 14.32
CA GLY A 63 16.14 -18.22 14.82
C GLY A 63 16.93 -17.24 13.94
N ARG A 64 17.50 -17.67 12.80
CA ARG A 64 18.39 -16.84 11.97
C ARG A 64 17.68 -15.65 11.34
N GLY A 65 16.43 -15.82 10.91
CA GLY A 65 15.62 -14.72 10.39
C GLY A 65 15.37 -13.63 11.44
N THR A 66 15.10 -14.03 12.68
CA THR A 66 14.91 -13.09 13.80
C THR A 66 16.18 -12.28 14.08
N VAL A 67 17.35 -12.95 14.13
CA VAL A 67 18.62 -12.27 14.36
C VAL A 67 18.98 -11.36 13.18
N ALA A 68 18.72 -11.82 11.94
CA ALA A 68 18.97 -11.00 10.75
C ALA A 68 18.06 -9.76 10.72
N ALA A 69 16.78 -9.88 11.11
CA ALA A 69 15.87 -8.74 11.21
C ALA A 69 16.34 -7.73 12.26
N LEU A 70 16.73 -8.18 13.45
CA LEU A 70 17.31 -7.30 14.49
C LEU A 70 18.61 -6.62 14.03
N ALA A 71 19.50 -7.35 13.37
CA ALA A 71 20.71 -6.76 12.81
C ALA A 71 20.40 -5.74 11.69
N SER A 72 19.34 -5.96 10.92
CA SER A 72 18.86 -5.02 9.92
C SER A 72 18.34 -3.72 10.55
N GLU A 73 17.60 -3.82 11.66
CA GLU A 73 17.16 -2.65 12.43
C GLU A 73 18.36 -1.81 12.93
N GLU A 74 19.45 -2.46 13.39
CA GLU A 74 20.67 -1.75 13.82
C GLU A 74 21.36 -1.02 12.65
N VAL A 75 21.42 -1.65 11.47
CA VAL A 75 21.95 -0.99 10.28
C VAL A 75 21.11 0.22 9.91
N LEU A 76 19.77 0.08 9.86
CA LEU A 76 18.87 1.20 9.55
C LEU A 76 18.96 2.32 10.60
N ARG A 77 19.10 1.97 11.88
CA ARG A 77 19.36 2.96 12.96
C ARG A 77 20.67 3.71 12.72
N SER A 78 21.72 3.01 12.28
CA SER A 78 23.00 3.64 11.91
C SER A 78 22.89 4.58 10.69
N TRP A 79 21.87 4.39 9.87
CA TRP A 79 21.54 5.30 8.76
C TRP A 79 20.70 6.50 9.20
N GLY A 80 20.31 6.58 10.47
CA GLY A 80 19.48 7.65 11.03
C GLY A 80 17.99 7.39 10.93
N CYS A 81 17.55 6.16 10.60
CA CYS A 81 16.15 5.83 10.58
C CYS A 81 15.60 5.73 12.02
N VAL A 82 14.40 6.28 12.23
CA VAL A 82 13.66 6.24 13.50
C VAL A 82 12.46 5.27 13.45
N GLU A 83 12.08 4.86 12.25
CA GLU A 83 11.05 3.85 11.98
C GLU A 83 11.55 2.85 10.95
N VAL A 84 11.07 1.62 11.03
CA VAL A 84 11.32 0.59 10.03
C VAL A 84 10.01 -0.02 9.57
N GLN A 85 9.90 -0.23 8.26
CA GLN A 85 8.75 -0.82 7.59
C GLN A 85 9.11 -2.16 6.98
N ILE A 86 8.13 -3.05 6.94
CA ILE A 86 8.21 -4.35 6.28
C ILE A 86 6.91 -4.62 5.53
N SER A 87 7.01 -5.32 4.39
CA SER A 87 5.87 -5.87 3.67
C SER A 87 6.02 -7.38 3.61
N VAL A 88 5.09 -8.10 4.23
CA VAL A 88 5.17 -9.57 4.36
C VAL A 88 4.03 -10.22 3.57
N PRO A 89 4.31 -11.20 2.68
CA PRO A 89 3.27 -11.98 2.03
C PRO A 89 2.29 -12.58 3.04
N ALA A 90 0.99 -12.52 2.74
CA ALA A 90 -0.05 -12.94 3.68
C ALA A 90 -0.01 -14.45 3.98
N ASP A 91 0.52 -15.25 3.08
CA ASP A 91 0.74 -16.69 3.22
C ASP A 91 2.03 -17.05 3.98
N ALA A 92 2.92 -16.08 4.19
CA ALA A 92 4.18 -16.28 4.93
C ALA A 92 3.96 -16.22 6.46
N GLU A 93 3.10 -17.09 7.01
CA GLU A 93 2.70 -17.09 8.42
C GLU A 93 3.88 -17.05 9.42
N ALA A 94 4.98 -17.75 9.11
CA ALA A 94 6.16 -17.74 9.98
C ALA A 94 6.81 -16.37 10.06
N ALA A 95 6.87 -15.63 8.93
CA ALA A 95 7.39 -14.27 8.87
C ALA A 95 6.44 -13.30 9.58
N LEU A 96 5.13 -13.44 9.42
CA LEU A 96 4.13 -12.64 10.13
C LEU A 96 4.21 -12.83 11.65
N ARG A 97 4.36 -14.07 12.12
CA ARG A 97 4.55 -14.36 13.57
C ARG A 97 5.85 -13.74 14.08
N MET A 98 6.95 -13.87 13.32
CA MET A 98 8.24 -13.27 13.65
C MET A 98 8.13 -11.74 13.75
N ALA A 99 7.53 -11.09 12.77
CA ALA A 99 7.34 -9.64 12.76
C ALA A 99 6.58 -9.17 14.02
N ARG A 100 5.46 -9.81 14.36
CA ARG A 100 4.71 -9.50 15.59
C ARG A 100 5.55 -9.70 16.86
N SER A 101 6.33 -10.77 16.94
CA SER A 101 7.21 -11.04 18.10
C SER A 101 8.33 -10.03 18.26
N LEU A 102 8.74 -9.38 17.16
CA LEU A 102 9.72 -8.29 17.14
C LEU A 102 9.12 -6.91 17.41
N GLY A 103 7.78 -6.83 17.61
CA GLY A 103 7.10 -5.58 17.92
C GLY A 103 6.61 -4.78 16.71
N TYR A 104 6.61 -5.38 15.52
CA TYR A 104 5.98 -4.77 14.35
C TYR A 104 4.45 -4.76 14.50
N THR A 105 3.86 -3.61 14.22
CA THR A 105 2.41 -3.40 14.21
C THR A 105 1.90 -3.25 12.80
N GLU A 106 0.82 -3.94 12.47
CA GLU A 106 0.18 -3.83 11.16
C GLU A 106 -0.34 -2.40 10.93
N ARG A 107 -0.01 -1.83 9.77
CA ARG A 107 -0.44 -0.50 9.33
C ARG A 107 -1.48 -0.57 8.22
N SER A 108 -1.33 -1.53 7.32
CA SER A 108 -2.20 -1.65 6.15
C SER A 108 -2.07 -3.02 5.50
N ARG A 109 -2.96 -3.30 4.54
CA ARG A 109 -2.93 -4.48 3.68
C ARG A 109 -3.05 -4.09 2.22
N ASN A 110 -2.37 -4.84 1.37
CA ASN A 110 -2.70 -4.88 -0.04
C ASN A 110 -3.64 -6.06 -0.26
N MET A 111 -4.73 -5.83 -0.97
CA MET A 111 -5.71 -6.87 -1.26
C MET A 111 -5.94 -6.93 -2.77
N VAL A 112 -6.18 -8.12 -3.29
CA VAL A 112 -6.44 -8.38 -4.72
C VAL A 112 -7.61 -9.34 -4.85
N LYS A 113 -8.40 -9.13 -5.89
CA LYS A 113 -9.46 -10.02 -6.36
C LYS A 113 -9.22 -10.40 -7.81
N GLU A 114 -9.32 -11.70 -8.13
CA GLU A 114 -9.47 -12.18 -9.49
C GLU A 114 -10.91 -11.91 -9.95
N LEU A 115 -11.05 -11.25 -11.09
CA LEU A 115 -12.35 -10.81 -11.58
C LEU A 115 -13.03 -11.93 -12.39
N ALA A 116 -14.32 -12.11 -12.18
CA ALA A 116 -15.14 -13.02 -13.00
C ALA A 116 -15.14 -12.57 -14.48
N ALA A 117 -15.42 -13.50 -15.40
CA ALA A 117 -15.46 -13.19 -16.82
C ALA A 117 -16.56 -12.18 -17.15
N GLU A 118 -17.69 -12.30 -16.50
CA GLU A 118 -18.84 -11.38 -16.63
C GLU A 118 -18.76 -10.28 -15.56
N PRO A 119 -18.93 -9.00 -15.95
CA PRO A 119 -18.99 -7.90 -15.00
C PRO A 119 -20.21 -8.07 -14.05
N PRO A 120 -20.07 -7.71 -12.76
CA PRO A 120 -21.17 -7.79 -11.83
C PRO A 120 -22.26 -6.76 -12.16
N GLU A 121 -23.52 -7.11 -11.83
CA GLU A 121 -24.61 -6.16 -11.86
C GLU A 121 -24.55 -5.22 -10.66
N LEU A 122 -24.94 -3.98 -10.87
CA LEU A 122 -25.08 -3.01 -9.78
C LEU A 122 -26.40 -3.25 -9.03
N PRO A 123 -26.45 -2.98 -7.72
CA PRO A 123 -27.69 -3.09 -6.97
C PRO A 123 -28.79 -2.19 -7.54
N GLU A 124 -30.04 -2.68 -7.57
CA GLU A 124 -31.18 -1.90 -7.99
C GLU A 124 -31.33 -0.60 -7.19
N GLY A 125 -31.71 0.48 -7.86
CA GLY A 125 -31.96 1.77 -7.24
C GLY A 125 -30.69 2.54 -6.86
N VAL A 126 -29.50 2.05 -7.21
CA VAL A 126 -28.24 2.79 -7.05
C VAL A 126 -27.88 3.47 -8.37
N GLU A 127 -27.86 4.80 -8.35
CA GLU A 127 -27.41 5.59 -9.48
C GLU A 127 -25.91 5.86 -9.34
N VAL A 128 -25.14 5.57 -10.39
CA VAL A 128 -23.70 5.88 -10.49
C VAL A 128 -23.45 6.59 -11.81
N ARG A 129 -22.56 7.57 -11.81
CA ARG A 129 -22.15 8.29 -13.02
C ARG A 129 -20.70 8.77 -12.90
N PRO A 130 -20.06 9.09 -14.03
CA PRO A 130 -18.78 9.80 -13.99
C PRO A 130 -18.90 11.11 -13.18
N MET A 131 -17.81 11.46 -12.49
CA MET A 131 -17.67 12.75 -11.82
C MET A 131 -17.62 13.87 -12.87
N THR A 132 -18.29 14.98 -12.60
CA THR A 132 -18.28 16.15 -13.48
C THR A 132 -17.10 17.08 -13.17
N GLU A 133 -16.70 17.91 -14.12
CA GLU A 133 -15.66 18.92 -13.92
C GLU A 133 -16.00 19.90 -12.77
N ALA A 134 -17.25 20.22 -12.59
CA ALA A 134 -17.70 21.10 -11.51
C ALA A 134 -17.49 20.46 -10.12
N GLU A 135 -17.61 19.12 -10.02
CA GLU A 135 -17.40 18.36 -8.78
C GLU A 135 -15.91 18.05 -8.52
N TYR A 136 -15.14 17.94 -9.59
CA TYR A 136 -13.74 17.52 -9.53
C TYR A 136 -12.87 18.47 -8.68
N GLY A 137 -13.00 19.76 -8.87
CA GLY A 137 -12.16 20.73 -8.16
C GLY A 137 -12.35 20.68 -6.64
N GLU A 138 -13.61 20.55 -6.17
CA GLU A 138 -13.91 20.41 -4.75
C GLU A 138 -13.44 19.06 -4.21
N TRP A 139 -13.67 17.98 -4.95
CA TRP A 139 -13.19 16.65 -4.60
C TRP A 139 -11.67 16.61 -4.51
N GLU A 140 -10.95 17.12 -5.51
CA GLU A 140 -9.48 17.12 -5.55
C GLU A 140 -8.89 17.86 -4.34
N ALA A 141 -9.44 19.03 -4.00
CA ALA A 141 -9.00 19.79 -2.85
C ALA A 141 -9.17 19.00 -1.54
N ARG A 142 -10.31 18.31 -1.36
CA ARG A 142 -10.58 17.45 -0.19
C ARG A 142 -9.65 16.23 -0.17
N ALA A 143 -9.46 15.57 -1.30
CA ALA A 143 -8.61 14.40 -1.42
C ALA A 143 -7.13 14.74 -1.09
N LYS A 144 -6.62 15.86 -1.60
CA LYS A 144 -5.27 16.37 -1.27
C LYS A 144 -5.14 16.70 0.22
N ALA A 145 -6.13 17.38 0.79
CA ALA A 145 -6.14 17.72 2.21
C ALA A 145 -6.15 16.47 3.09
N GLY A 146 -7.00 15.49 2.79
CA GLY A 146 -7.07 14.21 3.50
C GLY A 146 -5.77 13.40 3.37
N PHE A 147 -5.16 13.36 2.20
CA PHE A 147 -3.87 12.72 1.99
C PHE A 147 -2.76 13.41 2.80
N ALA A 148 -2.69 14.74 2.78
CA ALA A 148 -1.73 15.49 3.58
C ALA A 148 -1.93 15.26 5.08
N GLN A 149 -3.18 15.27 5.57
CA GLN A 149 -3.50 15.02 6.98
C GLN A 149 -3.02 13.64 7.43
N ASN A 150 -3.20 12.60 6.61
CA ASN A 150 -2.67 11.26 6.90
C ASN A 150 -1.15 11.23 7.11
N TRP A 151 -0.40 12.11 6.44
CA TRP A 151 1.05 12.24 6.62
C TRP A 151 1.38 13.04 7.89
N ILE A 152 0.66 14.12 8.16
CA ILE A 152 0.83 14.95 9.36
C ILE A 152 0.60 14.10 10.62
N ASP A 153 -0.45 13.29 10.64
CA ASP A 153 -0.77 12.38 11.75
C ASP A 153 0.33 11.34 12.03
N ARG A 154 1.22 11.13 11.05
CA ARG A 154 2.42 10.28 11.17
C ARG A 154 3.70 11.05 11.49
N GLY A 155 3.58 12.35 11.80
CA GLY A 155 4.71 13.19 12.19
C GLY A 155 5.48 13.83 11.02
N VAL A 156 4.97 13.76 9.78
CA VAL A 156 5.56 14.52 8.67
C VAL A 156 5.20 16.00 8.81
N PRO A 157 6.17 16.94 8.68
CA PRO A 157 5.89 18.36 8.70
C PRO A 157 4.83 18.77 7.68
N GLU A 158 3.93 19.67 8.06
CA GLU A 158 2.75 20.04 7.24
C GLU A 158 3.11 20.47 5.81
N GLU A 159 4.14 21.30 5.63
CA GLU A 159 4.60 21.75 4.32
C GLU A 159 5.03 20.58 3.42
N GLN A 160 5.79 19.63 3.99
CA GLN A 160 6.22 18.44 3.27
C GLN A 160 5.04 17.50 2.95
N ALA A 161 4.08 17.38 3.86
CA ALA A 161 2.88 16.57 3.65
C ALA A 161 2.01 17.15 2.52
N ARG A 162 1.85 18.47 2.47
CA ARG A 162 1.14 19.16 1.38
C ARG A 162 1.85 18.99 0.03
N THR A 163 3.18 19.17 0.00
CA THR A 163 3.97 18.94 -1.23
C THR A 163 3.81 17.51 -1.74
N LYS A 164 3.85 16.52 -0.83
CA LYS A 164 3.61 15.11 -1.19
C LYS A 164 2.21 14.88 -1.76
N ALA A 165 1.18 15.54 -1.21
CA ALA A 165 -0.18 15.46 -1.73
C ALA A 165 -0.28 16.01 -3.15
N GLU A 166 0.30 17.18 -3.40
CA GLU A 166 0.35 17.79 -4.72
C GLU A 166 1.09 16.93 -5.75
N ASP A 167 2.29 16.44 -5.39
CA ASP A 167 3.09 15.60 -6.26
C ASP A 167 2.42 14.27 -6.58
N SER A 168 1.73 13.68 -5.59
CA SER A 168 0.95 12.45 -5.79
C SER A 168 -0.18 12.66 -6.78
N HIS A 169 -0.99 13.72 -6.59
CA HIS A 169 -2.09 14.02 -7.51
C HIS A 169 -1.58 14.35 -8.91
N ARG A 170 -0.54 15.17 -9.03
CA ARG A 170 0.10 15.48 -10.33
C ARG A 170 0.61 14.24 -11.06
N ARG A 171 1.11 13.25 -10.30
CA ARG A 171 1.62 12.00 -10.85
C ARG A 171 0.50 11.08 -11.35
N TYR A 172 -0.57 10.94 -10.59
CA TYR A 172 -1.65 9.98 -10.87
C TYR A 172 -2.84 10.59 -11.62
N LEU A 173 -2.96 11.92 -11.63
CA LEU A 173 -4.01 12.67 -12.30
C LEU A 173 -3.42 13.87 -13.08
N PRO A 174 -2.42 13.64 -13.98
CA PRO A 174 -1.75 14.74 -14.69
C PRO A 174 -2.70 15.59 -15.55
N GLU A 175 -3.80 15.00 -16.01
CA GLU A 175 -4.81 15.66 -16.84
C GLU A 175 -6.20 15.64 -16.14
N GLY A 176 -6.23 15.57 -14.80
CA GLY A 176 -7.47 15.52 -14.03
C GLY A 176 -8.37 14.36 -14.48
N LEU A 177 -9.65 14.64 -14.73
CA LEU A 177 -10.62 13.65 -15.21
C LEU A 177 -10.29 13.09 -16.61
N ALA A 178 -9.49 13.81 -17.40
CA ALA A 178 -9.08 13.37 -18.74
C ALA A 178 -7.85 12.44 -18.72
N THR A 179 -7.28 12.16 -17.55
CA THR A 179 -6.10 11.29 -17.42
C THR A 179 -6.38 9.90 -17.99
N PRO A 180 -5.60 9.42 -18.99
CA PRO A 180 -5.83 8.13 -19.61
C PRO A 180 -5.76 6.97 -18.61
N GLY A 181 -6.70 6.02 -18.69
CA GLY A 181 -6.75 4.84 -17.82
C GLY A 181 -7.20 5.12 -16.39
N VAL A 182 -7.67 6.33 -16.10
CA VAL A 182 -8.28 6.71 -14.83
C VAL A 182 -9.79 6.85 -15.02
N ALA A 183 -10.56 6.46 -14.00
CA ALA A 183 -12.00 6.69 -13.93
C ALA A 183 -12.36 7.17 -12.52
N ILE A 184 -13.04 8.32 -12.46
CA ILE A 184 -13.59 8.85 -11.22
C ILE A 184 -15.10 8.92 -11.35
N HIS A 185 -15.81 8.23 -10.45
CA HIS A 185 -17.26 8.14 -10.46
C HIS A 185 -17.84 8.57 -9.13
N VAL A 186 -19.08 9.00 -9.16
CA VAL A 186 -19.88 9.28 -7.96
C VAL A 186 -21.07 8.35 -7.87
N VAL A 187 -21.44 7.94 -6.67
CA VAL A 187 -22.74 7.37 -6.37
C VAL A 187 -23.66 8.51 -5.98
N VAL A 188 -24.86 8.52 -6.56
CA VAL A 188 -25.82 9.62 -6.40
C VAL A 188 -27.00 9.16 -5.56
N ARG A 189 -27.48 10.02 -4.69
CA ARG A 189 -28.72 9.88 -3.95
C ARG A 189 -29.52 11.19 -3.99
N ASP A 190 -30.79 11.08 -4.35
CA ASP A 190 -31.70 12.23 -4.43
C ASP A 190 -31.07 13.40 -5.24
N GLY A 191 -30.35 13.06 -6.33
CA GLY A 191 -29.68 14.01 -7.22
C GLY A 191 -28.35 14.58 -6.69
N LEU A 192 -27.90 14.19 -5.49
CA LEU A 192 -26.66 14.69 -4.88
C LEU A 192 -25.62 13.57 -4.75
N PRO A 193 -24.31 13.86 -4.91
CA PRO A 193 -23.25 12.91 -4.62
C PRO A 193 -23.33 12.41 -3.18
N ALA A 194 -23.23 11.10 -2.99
CA ALA A 194 -23.24 10.41 -1.69
C ALA A 194 -21.95 9.63 -1.41
N GLY A 195 -21.03 9.67 -2.35
CA GLY A 195 -19.72 9.04 -2.27
C GLY A 195 -19.06 9.00 -3.63
N PHE A 196 -17.80 8.62 -3.67
CA PHE A 196 -17.02 8.55 -4.90
C PHE A 196 -16.12 7.32 -4.96
N LEU A 197 -15.65 7.02 -6.16
CA LEU A 197 -14.70 5.97 -6.49
C LEU A 197 -13.66 6.53 -7.45
N TRP A 198 -12.38 6.37 -7.14
CA TRP A 198 -11.27 6.63 -8.03
C TRP A 198 -10.55 5.33 -8.36
N THR A 199 -10.57 4.94 -9.62
CA THR A 199 -9.85 3.78 -10.15
C THR A 199 -8.83 4.19 -11.21
N GLY A 200 -7.83 3.38 -11.37
CA GLY A 200 -6.85 3.47 -12.43
C GLY A 200 -6.12 2.15 -12.57
N ARG A 201 -4.90 2.17 -13.10
CA ARG A 201 -4.09 0.95 -13.28
C ARG A 201 -2.77 1.08 -12.55
N ILE A 202 -2.29 -0.04 -12.05
CA ILE A 202 -0.98 -0.15 -11.39
C ILE A 202 -0.19 -1.29 -12.01
N GLU A 203 1.10 -1.10 -12.14
CA GLU A 203 2.01 -2.17 -12.49
C GLU A 203 2.36 -2.95 -11.22
N LEU A 204 1.91 -4.20 -11.13
CA LEU A 204 2.17 -5.08 -9.99
C LEU A 204 3.55 -5.72 -10.08
N GLU A 205 3.95 -6.09 -11.30
CA GLU A 205 5.25 -6.64 -11.66
C GLU A 205 5.62 -6.08 -13.04
N PRO A 206 6.89 -5.99 -13.42
CA PRO A 206 7.30 -5.47 -14.73
C PRO A 206 6.50 -6.08 -15.87
N GLY A 207 5.73 -5.26 -16.59
CA GLY A 207 4.84 -5.66 -17.69
C GLY A 207 3.51 -6.27 -17.26
N SER A 208 3.23 -6.45 -15.98
CA SER A 208 1.98 -7.01 -15.44
C SER A 208 1.13 -5.94 -14.79
N TRP A 209 0.12 -5.46 -15.51
CA TRP A 209 -0.79 -4.43 -15.05
C TRP A 209 -2.07 -5.02 -14.45
N ALA A 210 -2.65 -4.30 -13.52
CA ALA A 210 -3.96 -4.61 -12.94
C ALA A 210 -4.73 -3.31 -12.68
N ALA A 211 -6.04 -3.40 -12.70
CA ALA A 211 -6.87 -2.32 -12.19
C ALA A 211 -6.62 -2.11 -10.69
N PHE A 212 -6.76 -0.88 -10.24
CA PHE A 212 -6.50 -0.51 -8.85
C PHE A 212 -7.50 0.55 -8.36
N VAL A 213 -8.04 0.35 -7.15
CA VAL A 213 -8.83 1.35 -6.45
C VAL A 213 -7.87 2.24 -5.68
N TYR A 214 -7.70 3.47 -6.14
CA TYR A 214 -6.85 4.47 -5.48
C TYR A 214 -7.55 5.10 -4.28
N ASP A 215 -8.86 5.37 -4.44
CA ASP A 215 -9.65 5.91 -3.36
C ASP A 215 -11.13 5.56 -3.52
N ILE A 216 -11.81 5.36 -2.39
CA ILE A 216 -13.23 5.10 -2.30
C ILE A 216 -13.76 5.67 -1.00
N GLU A 217 -14.76 6.52 -1.08
CA GLU A 217 -15.39 7.12 0.08
C GLU A 217 -16.91 7.12 -0.07
N VAL A 218 -17.60 6.91 1.03
CA VAL A 218 -19.04 7.13 1.17
C VAL A 218 -19.23 8.12 2.31
N ASP A 219 -20.00 9.18 2.04
CA ASP A 219 -20.32 10.21 3.01
C ASP A 219 -20.85 9.58 4.30
N GLU A 220 -20.42 10.08 5.43
CA GLU A 220 -20.71 9.48 6.74
C GLU A 220 -22.20 9.27 6.96
N ALA A 221 -23.02 10.28 6.63
CA ALA A 221 -24.47 10.22 6.72
C ALA A 221 -25.15 9.21 5.77
N GLN A 222 -24.40 8.70 4.80
CA GLN A 222 -24.87 7.76 3.79
C GLN A 222 -24.34 6.33 3.96
N ARG A 223 -23.48 6.10 4.96
CA ARG A 223 -22.92 4.77 5.27
C ARG A 223 -23.99 3.79 5.71
N GLY A 224 -23.69 2.50 5.58
CA GLY A 224 -24.62 1.42 5.94
C GLY A 224 -25.75 1.16 4.95
N ARG A 225 -25.80 1.84 3.80
CA ARG A 225 -26.86 1.76 2.78
C ARG A 225 -26.45 0.98 1.51
N GLY A 226 -25.31 0.29 1.54
CA GLY A 226 -24.81 -0.50 0.41
C GLY A 226 -24.00 0.27 -0.63
N TYR A 227 -23.85 1.60 -0.54
CA TYR A 227 -23.12 2.40 -1.53
C TYR A 227 -21.66 2.00 -1.70
N GLY A 228 -20.95 1.66 -0.62
CA GLY A 228 -19.59 1.16 -0.73
C GLY A 228 -19.50 -0.14 -1.54
N ARG A 229 -20.46 -1.05 -1.38
CA ARG A 229 -20.55 -2.26 -2.21
C ARG A 229 -20.84 -1.93 -3.66
N ALA A 230 -21.77 -1.01 -3.94
CA ALA A 230 -22.09 -0.58 -5.29
C ALA A 230 -20.88 0.04 -6.01
N LEU A 231 -20.11 0.90 -5.33
CA LEU A 231 -18.88 1.49 -5.85
C LEU A 231 -17.82 0.42 -6.14
N MET A 232 -17.66 -0.60 -5.28
CA MET A 232 -16.71 -1.69 -5.54
C MET A 232 -17.15 -2.58 -6.71
N LEU A 233 -18.44 -2.86 -6.86
CA LEU A 233 -18.97 -3.58 -8.03
C LEU A 233 -18.79 -2.76 -9.32
N LEU A 234 -18.95 -1.44 -9.24
CA LEU A 234 -18.61 -0.54 -10.33
C LEU A 234 -17.13 -0.61 -10.70
N ALA A 235 -16.22 -0.62 -9.70
CA ALA A 235 -14.78 -0.77 -9.94
C ALA A 235 -14.46 -2.08 -10.68
N GLU A 236 -15.11 -3.19 -10.30
CA GLU A 236 -14.97 -4.48 -11.00
C GLU A 236 -15.45 -4.41 -12.45
N ARG A 237 -16.59 -3.75 -12.68
CA ARG A 237 -17.13 -3.53 -14.04
C ARG A 237 -16.16 -2.72 -14.90
N ILE A 238 -15.70 -1.57 -14.40
CA ILE A 238 -14.74 -0.70 -15.10
C ILE A 238 -13.47 -1.48 -15.44
N ALA A 239 -12.93 -2.25 -14.48
CA ALA A 239 -11.74 -3.06 -14.69
C ALA A 239 -11.96 -4.11 -15.80
N ARG A 240 -13.10 -4.79 -15.79
CA ARG A 240 -13.42 -5.80 -16.81
C ARG A 240 -13.60 -5.19 -18.20
N GLU A 241 -14.26 -4.06 -18.30
CA GLU A 241 -14.46 -3.31 -19.55
C GLU A 241 -13.10 -2.83 -20.12
N ALA A 242 -12.14 -2.51 -19.25
CA ALA A 242 -10.75 -2.19 -19.63
C ALA A 242 -9.90 -3.42 -19.98
N GLY A 243 -10.45 -4.64 -19.86
CA GLY A 243 -9.75 -5.90 -20.16
C GLY A 243 -8.89 -6.43 -19.00
N ASP A 244 -8.93 -5.80 -17.82
CA ASP A 244 -8.22 -6.29 -16.66
C ASP A 244 -8.88 -7.55 -16.07
N THR A 245 -8.07 -8.46 -15.56
CA THR A 245 -8.52 -9.70 -14.90
C THR A 245 -8.37 -9.64 -13.39
N ARG A 246 -7.71 -8.63 -12.88
CA ARG A 246 -7.45 -8.44 -11.46
C ARG A 246 -7.78 -7.00 -11.04
N LEU A 247 -8.30 -6.86 -9.83
CA LEU A 247 -8.53 -5.57 -9.18
C LEU A 247 -7.82 -5.56 -7.83
N GLY A 248 -6.93 -4.61 -7.65
CA GLY A 248 -6.18 -4.40 -6.41
C GLY A 248 -6.67 -3.21 -5.62
N LEU A 249 -6.36 -3.18 -4.34
CA LEU A 249 -6.55 -2.03 -3.45
C LEU A 249 -5.56 -2.08 -2.28
N HIS A 250 -5.44 -0.93 -1.63
CA HIS A 250 -4.73 -0.79 -0.36
C HIS A 250 -5.71 -0.31 0.71
N VAL A 251 -5.64 -0.91 1.91
CA VAL A 251 -6.54 -0.55 3.02
C VAL A 251 -5.77 -0.45 4.33
N PHE A 252 -6.03 0.58 5.11
CA PHE A 252 -5.46 0.75 6.45
C PHE A 252 -6.02 -0.27 7.44
N ALA A 253 -5.18 -0.80 8.33
CA ALA A 253 -5.55 -1.83 9.30
C ALA A 253 -6.69 -1.42 10.25
N GLY A 254 -6.81 -0.13 10.55
CA GLY A 254 -7.90 0.42 11.38
C GLY A 254 -9.25 0.50 10.68
N ASN A 255 -9.31 0.38 9.34
CA ASN A 255 -10.56 0.48 8.58
C ASN A 255 -11.28 -0.87 8.50
N THR A 256 -11.68 -1.39 9.66
CA THR A 256 -12.37 -2.68 9.78
C THR A 256 -13.64 -2.77 8.91
N PRO A 257 -14.51 -1.73 8.79
CA PRO A 257 -15.67 -1.80 7.92
C PRO A 257 -15.31 -2.04 6.45
N ALA A 258 -14.30 -1.34 5.92
CA ALA A 258 -13.84 -1.51 4.55
C ALA A 258 -13.22 -2.90 4.32
N ILE A 259 -12.38 -3.38 5.26
CA ILE A 259 -11.77 -4.72 5.18
C ILE A 259 -12.87 -5.79 5.07
N ARG A 260 -13.88 -5.74 5.94
CA ARG A 260 -15.01 -6.69 5.89
C ARG A 260 -15.79 -6.62 4.58
N LEU A 261 -15.99 -5.41 4.04
CA LEU A 261 -16.63 -5.23 2.74
C LEU A 261 -15.82 -5.92 1.64
N TYR A 262 -14.51 -5.66 1.56
CA TYR A 262 -13.64 -6.24 0.54
C TYR A 262 -13.56 -7.77 0.65
N GLU A 263 -13.40 -8.31 1.86
CA GLU A 263 -13.43 -9.75 2.10
C GLU A 263 -14.75 -10.38 1.66
N SER A 264 -15.90 -9.73 1.94
CA SER A 264 -17.24 -10.18 1.51
C SER A 264 -17.43 -10.13 -0.01
N LEU A 265 -16.63 -9.36 -0.72
CA LEU A 265 -16.60 -9.27 -2.18
C LEU A 265 -15.57 -10.23 -2.82
N GLY A 266 -14.82 -10.99 -2.01
CA GLY A 266 -13.86 -11.99 -2.47
C GLY A 266 -12.44 -11.45 -2.65
N PHE A 267 -12.13 -10.25 -2.16
CA PHE A 267 -10.75 -9.78 -2.09
C PHE A 267 -9.97 -10.59 -1.06
N ARG A 268 -8.73 -10.91 -1.38
CA ARG A 268 -7.79 -11.61 -0.50
C ARG A 268 -6.59 -10.73 -0.21
N THR A 269 -6.13 -10.72 1.03
CA THR A 269 -4.89 -10.05 1.40
C THR A 269 -3.72 -10.74 0.70
N THR A 270 -2.87 -9.96 0.05
CA THR A 270 -1.63 -10.44 -0.58
C THR A 270 -0.40 -10.02 0.20
N LEU A 271 -0.39 -8.81 0.75
CA LEU A 271 0.68 -8.29 1.59
C LEU A 271 0.12 -7.68 2.87
N VAL A 272 0.82 -7.90 3.97
CA VAL A 272 0.61 -7.22 5.25
C VAL A 272 1.77 -6.26 5.46
N ASN A 273 1.46 -4.96 5.49
CA ASN A 273 2.44 -3.91 5.72
C ASN A 273 2.47 -3.55 7.20
N SER A 274 3.63 -3.61 7.80
CA SER A 274 3.81 -3.37 9.24
C SER A 274 4.99 -2.42 9.47
N ALA A 275 4.94 -1.69 10.58
CA ALA A 275 5.99 -0.78 10.97
C ALA A 275 6.34 -0.94 12.46
N LYS A 276 7.55 -0.49 12.81
CA LYS A 276 8.09 -0.47 14.16
C LYS A 276 8.96 0.77 14.36
N GLU A 277 8.79 1.47 15.48
CA GLU A 277 9.72 2.52 15.90
C GLU A 277 11.06 1.92 16.34
N LEU A 278 12.15 2.51 15.87
CA LEU A 278 13.51 2.19 16.29
C LEU A 278 13.88 3.07 17.48
N ARG A 279 13.79 2.52 18.68
CA ARG A 279 14.25 3.18 19.92
C ARG A 279 15.73 3.04 20.13
#